data_4834639f380033d6966c92c7ce02e553
#
_entry.id   4834639f380033d6966c92c7ce02e553
#
_cell.length_a   1.000
_cell.length_b   1.000
_cell.length_c   1.000
_cell.angle_alpha   90.00
_cell.angle_beta   90.00
_cell.angle_gamma   90.00
#
_symmetry.space_group_name_H-M   'P 1'
#
loop_
_entity.id
_entity.type
_entity.pdbx_description
1 polymer ?
#
loop_
_entity_poly.entity_id
_entity_poly.type
_entity_poly.pdbx_seq_one_letter_code
_entity_poly.pdbx_strand_id
1 'polypeptide(L)'
;MKKVLFAFTCLCGLCGCLNMNDDSTIDESSIVITRGKIRDVYVEAYVDVEAKGLKGIDVVLPNKETGYNRIHEMGYTMIYEVYDSQGKLVEKRTQDLGKYDSDLSFARQELTIPHPQWWSEDNPVYYTLLLRLKIINQPLSTASKVFRLVKDSTVTTP
;
A
#
# COMPACT_ATOMS: atom_id res chain seq x y z
N MET A 1 -9.73 21.59 10.94
CA MET A 1 -9.04 20.68 9.99
C MET A 1 -9.24 21.22 8.57
N LYS A 2 -8.17 21.71 7.94
CA LYS A 2 -8.25 22.32 6.60
C LYS A 2 -8.23 21.21 5.55
N LYS A 3 -9.34 21.03 4.82
CA LYS A 3 -9.38 20.20 3.61
C LYS A 3 -8.50 20.88 2.58
N VAL A 4 -7.39 20.24 2.22
CA VAL A 4 -6.55 20.70 1.09
C VAL A 4 -7.20 20.20 -0.18
N LEU A 5 -7.85 21.12 -0.87
CA LEU A 5 -8.41 20.90 -2.20
C LEU A 5 -7.25 20.96 -3.19
N PHE A 6 -6.79 19.83 -3.71
CA PHE A 6 -5.86 19.81 -4.83
C PHE A 6 -6.62 20.06 -6.12
N ALA A 7 -6.52 21.28 -6.63
CA ALA A 7 -6.95 21.59 -7.99
C ALA A 7 -5.89 21.04 -8.96
N PHE A 8 -6.23 19.98 -9.69
CA PHE A 8 -5.41 19.45 -10.77
C PHE A 8 -5.66 20.27 -12.04
N THR A 9 -4.66 21.02 -12.46
CA THR A 9 -4.66 21.66 -13.79
C THR A 9 -4.25 20.61 -14.81
N CYS A 10 -5.20 20.07 -15.55
CA CYS A 10 -4.97 19.09 -16.60
C CYS A 10 -4.43 19.79 -17.86
N LEU A 11 -3.14 19.60 -18.13
CA LEU A 11 -2.50 19.97 -19.40
C LEU A 11 -2.21 18.69 -20.15
N CYS A 12 -3.16 18.20 -20.94
CA CYS A 12 -3.00 17.41 -22.16
C CYS A 12 -4.35 16.78 -22.55
N GLY A 13 -4.75 16.94 -23.78
CA GLY A 13 -6.06 16.69 -24.37
C GLY A 13 -6.50 15.23 -24.53
N LEU A 14 -6.39 14.38 -23.51
CA LEU A 14 -6.92 13.03 -23.43
C LEU A 14 -7.27 12.69 -21.98
N CYS A 15 -8.04 13.55 -21.33
CA CYS A 15 -8.50 13.29 -19.97
C CYS A 15 -9.91 12.73 -19.99
N GLY A 16 -10.05 11.39 -19.84
CA GLY A 16 -11.28 10.83 -19.35
C GLY A 16 -11.53 11.40 -17.94
N CYS A 17 -12.71 11.95 -17.69
CA CYS A 17 -13.08 12.44 -16.37
C CYS A 17 -13.16 11.25 -15.41
N LEU A 18 -12.10 11.03 -14.64
CA LEU A 18 -12.15 10.21 -13.43
C LEU A 18 -12.92 11.03 -12.38
N ASN A 19 -14.13 10.65 -12.11
CA ASN A 19 -14.88 11.21 -10.99
C ASN A 19 -14.37 10.56 -9.71
N MET A 20 -13.23 11.06 -9.21
CA MET A 20 -12.55 10.50 -8.05
C MET A 20 -13.07 11.16 -6.76
N ASN A 21 -14.30 10.83 -6.39
CA ASN A 21 -14.75 10.92 -5.00
C ASN A 21 -14.42 9.59 -4.30
N ASP A 22 -13.14 9.22 -4.31
CA ASP A 22 -12.72 7.98 -3.70
C ASP A 22 -12.25 8.25 -2.27
N ASP A 23 -13.05 7.79 -1.31
CA ASP A 23 -12.73 7.81 0.11
C ASP A 23 -11.87 6.58 0.51
N SER A 24 -11.23 5.93 -0.47
CA SER A 24 -10.39 4.77 -0.24
C SER A 24 -9.19 5.12 0.62
N THR A 25 -9.08 4.42 1.75
CA THR A 25 -8.03 4.67 2.74
C THR A 25 -7.45 3.37 3.29
N ILE A 26 -6.17 3.44 3.67
CA ILE A 26 -5.54 2.41 4.49
C ILE A 26 -5.87 2.71 5.95
N ASP A 27 -6.38 1.71 6.66
CA ASP A 27 -6.53 1.82 8.11
C ASP A 27 -5.18 1.57 8.79
N GLU A 28 -4.49 2.64 9.18
CA GLU A 28 -3.18 2.54 9.83
C GLU A 28 -3.24 1.72 11.13
N SER A 29 -4.36 1.76 11.85
CA SER A 29 -4.54 1.01 13.08
C SER A 29 -4.64 -0.50 12.86
N SER A 30 -5.03 -0.92 11.66
CA SER A 30 -5.14 -2.33 11.27
C SER A 30 -3.81 -2.96 10.83
N ILE A 31 -2.76 -2.16 10.61
CA ILE A 31 -1.49 -2.70 10.13
C ILE A 31 -0.88 -3.59 11.21
N VAL A 32 -0.77 -4.87 10.92
CA VAL A 32 -0.13 -5.86 11.78
C VAL A 32 1.05 -6.47 11.02
N ILE A 33 2.24 -6.45 11.65
CA ILE A 33 3.44 -7.04 11.09
C ILE A 33 3.84 -8.20 11.98
N THR A 34 3.91 -9.41 11.40
CA THR A 34 4.28 -10.62 12.10
C THR A 34 5.55 -11.21 11.49
N ARG A 35 6.54 -11.53 12.32
CA ARG A 35 7.73 -12.23 11.85
C ARG A 35 7.37 -13.67 11.47
N GLY A 36 7.79 -14.05 10.28
CA GLY A 36 7.72 -15.43 9.79
C GLY A 36 8.98 -16.23 10.11
N LYS A 37 9.40 -17.06 9.19
CA LYS A 37 10.56 -17.91 9.33
C LYS A 37 11.87 -17.12 9.20
N ILE A 38 12.84 -17.48 10.02
CA ILE A 38 14.22 -17.02 9.90
C ILE A 38 14.96 -17.99 8.98
N ARG A 39 15.66 -17.45 8.01
CA ARG A 39 16.53 -18.16 7.08
C ARG A 39 17.95 -17.60 7.21
N ASP A 40 18.92 -18.30 6.63
CA ASP A 40 20.34 -17.91 6.75
C ASP A 40 20.61 -16.48 6.26
N VAL A 41 19.96 -16.08 5.16
CA VAL A 41 20.22 -14.80 4.48
C VAL A 41 19.03 -13.84 4.49
N TYR A 42 17.85 -14.25 4.98
CA TYR A 42 16.67 -13.41 5.05
C TYR A 42 15.72 -13.83 6.17
N VAL A 43 14.78 -12.95 6.48
CA VAL A 43 13.63 -13.22 7.35
C VAL A 43 12.34 -12.95 6.60
N GLU A 44 11.38 -13.86 6.77
CA GLU A 44 10.01 -13.64 6.30
C GLU A 44 9.26 -12.72 7.27
N ALA A 45 8.50 -11.78 6.74
CA ALA A 45 7.58 -10.96 7.50
C ALA A 45 6.21 -10.94 6.80
N TYR A 46 5.15 -11.08 7.56
CA TYR A 46 3.78 -11.01 7.05
C TYR A 46 3.17 -9.68 7.45
N VAL A 47 2.60 -8.99 6.49
CA VAL A 47 1.88 -7.73 6.71
C VAL A 47 0.41 -7.98 6.45
N ASP A 48 -0.40 -7.81 7.47
CA ASP A 48 -1.85 -7.78 7.38
C ASP A 48 -2.32 -6.34 7.50
N VAL A 49 -3.22 -5.92 6.62
CA VAL A 49 -3.74 -4.55 6.60
C VAL A 49 -5.17 -4.53 6.09
N GLU A 50 -5.96 -3.61 6.63
CA GLU A 50 -7.32 -3.32 6.23
C GLU A 50 -7.35 -2.04 5.40
N ALA A 51 -8.00 -2.09 4.23
CA ALA A 51 -8.27 -0.92 3.40
C ALA A 51 -9.78 -0.72 3.29
N LYS A 52 -10.22 0.52 3.42
CA LYS A 52 -11.64 0.93 3.43
C LYS A 52 -11.98 1.71 2.18
N GLY A 53 -13.25 1.70 1.80
CA GLY A 53 -13.77 2.51 0.70
C GLY A 53 -13.33 2.05 -0.69
N LEU A 54 -13.00 0.76 -0.87
CA LEU A 54 -12.60 0.20 -2.16
C LEU A 54 -13.83 -0.08 -3.02
N LYS A 55 -14.47 0.98 -3.50
CA LYS A 55 -15.63 0.86 -4.41
C LYS A 55 -15.16 0.74 -5.84
N GLY A 56 -15.87 -0.05 -6.65
CA GLY A 56 -15.63 -0.12 -8.07
C GLY A 56 -15.75 1.27 -8.70
N ILE A 57 -14.77 1.67 -9.50
CA ILE A 57 -14.78 2.96 -10.21
C ILE A 57 -15.17 2.71 -11.66
N ASP A 58 -16.21 3.38 -12.11
CA ASP A 58 -16.58 3.45 -13.51
C ASP A 58 -15.63 4.43 -14.22
N VAL A 59 -14.78 3.92 -15.09
CA VAL A 59 -13.98 4.75 -15.97
C VAL A 59 -14.68 4.90 -17.31
N VAL A 60 -15.00 6.14 -17.67
CA VAL A 60 -15.57 6.49 -18.96
C VAL A 60 -14.45 6.98 -19.87
N LEU A 61 -14.10 6.19 -20.89
CA LEU A 61 -13.14 6.62 -21.92
C LEU A 61 -13.88 7.13 -23.15
N PRO A 62 -13.37 8.20 -23.79
CA PRO A 62 -13.94 8.64 -25.07
C PRO A 62 -13.80 7.55 -26.13
N ASN A 63 -14.89 7.26 -26.83
CA ASN A 63 -14.92 6.34 -27.96
C ASN A 63 -15.33 7.12 -29.21
N LYS A 64 -14.62 6.90 -30.32
CA LYS A 64 -14.88 7.59 -31.58
C LYS A 64 -16.24 7.25 -32.22
N GLU A 65 -16.77 6.05 -31.93
CA GLU A 65 -18.02 5.56 -32.56
C GLU A 65 -19.27 5.85 -31.70
N THR A 66 -19.16 5.70 -30.37
CA THR A 66 -20.30 5.81 -29.46
C THR A 66 -20.21 7.01 -28.52
N GLY A 67 -19.13 7.78 -28.61
CA GLY A 67 -18.83 8.87 -27.70
C GLY A 67 -18.19 8.43 -26.40
N TYR A 68 -18.51 7.25 -25.89
CA TYR A 68 -18.00 6.78 -24.61
C TYR A 68 -17.84 5.25 -24.55
N ASN A 69 -16.72 4.78 -24.04
CA ASN A 69 -16.58 3.41 -23.57
C ASN A 69 -16.57 3.42 -22.04
N ARG A 70 -17.50 2.73 -21.42
CA ARG A 70 -17.38 2.38 -20.00
C ARG A 70 -16.41 1.22 -19.87
N ILE A 71 -15.25 1.49 -19.28
CA ILE A 71 -14.42 0.41 -18.77
C ILE A 71 -14.87 0.24 -17.33
N HIS A 72 -15.74 -0.72 -17.09
CA HIS A 72 -16.00 -1.21 -15.76
C HIS A 72 -14.73 -1.89 -15.29
N GLU A 73 -14.37 -1.63 -14.01
CA GLU A 73 -13.50 -2.52 -13.27
C GLU A 73 -12.01 -2.15 -13.30
N MET A 74 -11.66 -1.06 -12.67
CA MET A 74 -10.27 -0.80 -12.32
C MET A 74 -9.94 -1.39 -10.95
N GLY A 75 -8.87 -2.17 -10.91
CA GLY A 75 -8.38 -2.77 -9.68
C GLY A 75 -7.56 -1.82 -8.85
N TYR A 76 -7.59 -2.04 -7.56
CA TYR A 76 -6.72 -1.37 -6.61
C TYR A 76 -5.39 -2.13 -6.51
N THR A 77 -4.33 -1.38 -6.28
CA THR A 77 -2.98 -1.93 -6.09
C THR A 77 -2.42 -1.43 -4.78
N MET A 78 -1.96 -2.36 -3.94
CA MET A 78 -1.21 -2.05 -2.73
C MET A 78 0.28 -2.25 -2.99
N ILE A 79 1.08 -1.23 -2.67
CA ILE A 79 2.53 -1.29 -2.73
C ILE A 79 3.06 -1.31 -1.30
N TYR A 80 3.92 -2.27 -1.02
CA TYR A 80 4.62 -2.46 0.25
C TYR A 80 6.09 -2.14 0.04
N GLU A 81 6.62 -1.21 0.79
CA GLU A 81 8.04 -0.83 0.75
C GLU A 81 8.61 -0.87 2.15
N VAL A 82 9.69 -1.62 2.35
CA VAL A 82 10.41 -1.68 3.63
C VAL A 82 11.73 -0.96 3.51
N TYR A 83 11.95 -0.04 4.42
CA TYR A 83 13.19 0.74 4.52
C TYR A 83 13.91 0.38 5.81
N ASP A 84 15.25 0.30 5.74
CA ASP A 84 16.09 0.12 6.91
C ASP A 84 16.27 1.45 7.70
N SER A 85 17.00 1.38 8.80
CA SER A 85 17.28 2.54 9.67
C SER A 85 18.06 3.66 8.99
N GLN A 86 18.67 3.41 7.83
CA GLN A 86 19.39 4.39 7.02
C GLN A 86 18.52 4.98 5.90
N GLY A 87 17.25 4.55 5.82
CA GLY A 87 16.33 4.98 4.78
C GLY A 87 16.56 4.29 3.43
N LYS A 88 17.32 3.18 3.39
CA LYS A 88 17.53 2.39 2.19
C LYS A 88 16.36 1.43 2.00
N LEU A 89 15.81 1.37 0.80
CA LEU A 89 14.80 0.39 0.41
C LEU A 89 15.42 -1.01 0.41
N VAL A 90 14.88 -1.91 1.24
CA VAL A 90 15.37 -3.29 1.39
C VAL A 90 14.43 -4.33 0.81
N GLU A 91 13.14 -4.02 0.72
CA GLU A 91 12.13 -4.90 0.11
C GLU A 91 11.01 -4.07 -0.52
N LYS A 92 10.49 -4.55 -1.65
CA LYS A 92 9.32 -3.97 -2.30
C LYS A 92 8.45 -5.06 -2.89
N ARG A 93 7.15 -5.00 -2.59
CA ARG A 93 6.12 -5.86 -3.18
C ARG A 93 4.96 -5.02 -3.69
N THR A 94 4.33 -5.55 -4.72
CA THR A 94 3.10 -4.99 -5.28
C THR A 94 2.06 -6.09 -5.29
N GLN A 95 0.90 -5.80 -4.72
CA GLN A 95 -0.24 -6.71 -4.67
C GLN A 95 -1.39 -6.09 -5.43
N ASP A 96 -1.93 -6.82 -6.38
CA ASP A 96 -3.20 -6.49 -7.01
C ASP A 96 -4.31 -6.92 -6.04
N LEU A 97 -5.08 -5.96 -5.56
CA LEU A 97 -6.24 -6.22 -4.70
C LEU A 97 -7.48 -6.54 -5.52
N GLY A 98 -7.38 -6.47 -6.86
CA GLY A 98 -8.48 -6.74 -7.75
C GLY A 98 -9.57 -5.66 -7.70
N LYS A 99 -10.74 -6.07 -8.13
CA LYS A 99 -11.95 -5.26 -8.21
C LYS A 99 -12.79 -5.56 -6.99
N TYR A 100 -13.04 -4.56 -6.18
CA TYR A 100 -13.88 -4.74 -5.01
C TYR A 100 -15.14 -3.88 -5.09
N ASP A 101 -16.23 -4.54 -4.78
CA ASP A 101 -17.55 -3.95 -4.59
C ASP A 101 -17.88 -3.85 -3.09
N SER A 102 -16.83 -3.81 -2.27
CA SER A 102 -16.96 -3.85 -0.82
C SER A 102 -16.28 -2.65 -0.17
N ASP A 103 -16.91 -2.13 0.88
CA ASP A 103 -16.35 -0.99 1.64
C ASP A 103 -15.10 -1.38 2.44
N LEU A 104 -14.78 -2.65 2.52
CA LEU A 104 -13.69 -3.19 3.33
C LEU A 104 -12.96 -4.32 2.61
N SER A 105 -11.65 -4.27 2.59
CA SER A 105 -10.80 -5.33 2.08
C SER A 105 -9.63 -5.60 3.01
N PHE A 106 -9.38 -6.89 3.24
CA PHE A 106 -8.18 -7.35 3.94
C PHE A 106 -7.12 -7.73 2.92
N ALA A 107 -5.94 -7.17 3.09
CA ALA A 107 -4.77 -7.54 2.31
C ALA A 107 -3.73 -8.20 3.22
N ARG A 108 -3.17 -9.31 2.76
CA ARG A 108 -2.05 -9.98 3.40
C ARG A 108 -0.93 -10.16 2.40
N GLN A 109 0.27 -9.73 2.76
CA GLN A 109 1.45 -9.83 1.92
C GLN A 109 2.61 -10.42 2.71
N GLU A 110 3.29 -11.38 2.10
CA GLU A 110 4.58 -11.87 2.56
C GLU A 110 5.71 -10.99 2.00
N LEU A 111 6.57 -10.54 2.87
CA LEU A 111 7.77 -9.78 2.56
C LEU A 111 9.00 -10.60 2.92
N THR A 112 10.08 -10.41 2.17
CA THR A 112 11.37 -11.05 2.42
C THR A 112 12.41 -9.98 2.72
N ILE A 113 12.85 -9.88 3.97
CA ILE A 113 13.86 -8.89 4.38
C ILE A 113 15.23 -9.53 4.30
N PRO A 114 16.07 -9.16 3.32
CA PRO A 114 17.38 -9.74 3.16
C PRO A 114 18.36 -9.20 4.21
N HIS A 115 19.29 -10.04 4.65
CA HIS A 115 20.35 -9.68 5.62
C HIS A 115 19.81 -8.89 6.81
N PRO A 116 18.84 -9.43 7.56
CA PRO A 116 18.11 -8.69 8.57
C PRO A 116 19.04 -8.19 9.68
N GLN A 117 18.85 -6.93 10.05
CA GLN A 117 19.46 -6.37 11.25
C GLN A 117 18.53 -6.63 12.43
N TRP A 118 19.07 -7.31 13.43
CA TRP A 118 18.30 -7.68 14.61
C TRP A 118 18.37 -6.59 15.67
N TRP A 119 17.21 -6.26 16.19
CA TRP A 119 17.11 -5.32 17.29
C TRP A 119 17.62 -5.96 18.59
N SER A 120 18.36 -5.20 19.36
CA SER A 120 18.67 -5.46 20.76
C SER A 120 18.75 -4.12 21.52
N GLU A 121 18.79 -4.18 22.85
CA GLU A 121 18.94 -2.97 23.68
C GLU A 121 20.26 -2.24 23.38
N ASP A 122 21.32 -3.00 23.12
CA ASP A 122 22.63 -2.45 22.76
C ASP A 122 22.72 -1.96 21.32
N ASN A 123 21.82 -2.44 20.45
CA ASN A 123 21.77 -2.08 19.04
C ASN A 123 20.31 -1.88 18.59
N PRO A 124 19.68 -0.74 18.91
CA PRO A 124 18.28 -0.46 18.60
C PRO A 124 18.10 -0.12 17.13
N VAL A 125 17.84 -1.13 16.30
CA VAL A 125 17.61 -1.00 14.86
C VAL A 125 16.12 -1.14 14.54
N TYR A 126 15.60 -0.24 13.71
CA TYR A 126 14.20 -0.22 13.28
C TYR A 126 14.10 -0.23 11.77
N TYR A 127 12.99 -0.76 11.30
CA TYR A 127 12.55 -0.70 9.91
C TYR A 127 11.30 0.15 9.80
N THR A 128 11.09 0.73 8.63
CA THR A 128 9.85 1.43 8.30
C THR A 128 9.15 0.71 7.16
N LEU A 129 7.93 0.26 7.41
CA LEU A 129 7.02 -0.18 6.35
C LEU A 129 6.26 1.04 5.84
N LEU A 130 6.28 1.25 4.53
CA LEU A 130 5.46 2.23 3.84
C LEU A 130 4.48 1.49 2.94
N LEU A 131 3.20 1.76 3.12
CA LEU A 131 2.10 1.24 2.31
C LEU A 131 1.57 2.35 1.41
N ARG A 132 1.30 2.02 0.15
CA ARG A 132 0.67 2.94 -0.79
C ARG A 132 -0.47 2.24 -1.52
N LEU A 133 -1.67 2.74 -1.33
CA LEU A 133 -2.85 2.32 -2.09
C LEU A 133 -2.95 3.17 -3.35
N LYS A 134 -3.13 2.51 -4.48
CA LYS A 134 -3.28 3.15 -5.79
C LYS A 134 -4.45 2.57 -6.55
N ILE A 135 -4.98 3.38 -7.44
CA ILE A 135 -5.85 2.92 -8.52
C ILE A 135 -5.23 3.36 -9.85
N ILE A 136 -5.06 2.43 -10.79
CA ILE A 136 -4.24 2.65 -11.99
C ILE A 136 -2.86 3.18 -11.56
N ASN A 137 -2.50 4.39 -11.93
CA ASN A 137 -1.26 5.06 -11.53
C ASN A 137 -1.49 6.22 -10.54
N GLN A 138 -2.72 6.36 -10.01
CA GLN A 138 -3.09 7.45 -9.12
C GLN A 138 -2.94 7.01 -7.65
N PRO A 139 -2.15 7.71 -6.84
CA PRO A 139 -2.08 7.43 -5.42
C PRO A 139 -3.37 7.88 -4.72
N LEU A 140 -3.92 7.02 -3.86
CA LEU A 140 -5.12 7.29 -3.08
C LEU A 140 -4.81 7.52 -1.62
N SER A 141 -4.04 6.61 -1.03
CA SER A 141 -3.73 6.64 0.40
C SER A 141 -2.33 6.14 0.66
N THR A 142 -1.72 6.64 1.71
CA THR A 142 -0.40 6.23 2.17
C THR A 142 -0.44 6.08 3.67
N ALA A 143 0.16 4.99 4.17
CA ALA A 143 0.31 4.71 5.58
C ALA A 143 1.72 4.22 5.88
N SER A 144 2.20 4.42 7.10
CA SER A 144 3.51 3.92 7.51
C SER A 144 3.48 3.31 8.90
N LYS A 145 4.34 2.33 9.11
CA LYS A 145 4.52 1.71 10.42
C LYS A 145 5.99 1.40 10.67
N VAL A 146 6.48 1.83 11.83
CA VAL A 146 7.83 1.46 12.29
C VAL A 146 7.74 0.12 13.03
N PHE A 147 8.70 -0.77 12.76
CA PHE A 147 8.79 -2.06 13.41
C PHE A 147 10.24 -2.48 13.66
N ARG A 148 10.44 -3.50 14.47
CA ARG A 148 11.73 -4.09 14.75
C ARG A 148 11.71 -5.60 14.59
N LEU A 149 12.82 -6.17 14.19
CA LEU A 149 13.03 -7.62 14.13
C LEU A 149 13.76 -8.08 15.38
N VAL A 150 13.11 -8.94 16.16
CA VAL A 150 13.71 -9.54 17.35
C VAL A 150 13.95 -11.03 17.08
N LYS A 151 15.14 -11.53 17.40
CA LYS A 151 15.57 -12.87 16.99
C LYS A 151 14.71 -13.97 17.63
N ASP A 152 14.36 -13.81 18.89
CA ASP A 152 13.70 -14.87 19.71
C ASP A 152 12.20 -14.64 19.93
N SER A 153 11.60 -13.61 19.32
CA SER A 153 10.18 -13.30 19.46
C SER A 153 9.54 -12.83 18.14
N THR A 154 8.23 -12.73 18.15
CA THR A 154 7.46 -12.10 17.07
C THR A 154 7.87 -10.65 16.87
N VAL A 155 7.66 -10.12 15.65
CA VAL A 155 7.84 -8.68 15.37
C VAL A 155 7.03 -7.87 16.37
N THR A 156 7.67 -6.93 17.03
CA THR A 156 6.99 -5.97 17.90
C THR A 156 7.06 -4.59 17.27
N THR A 157 5.91 -3.91 17.24
CA THR A 157 5.85 -2.48 17.00
C THR A 157 6.23 -1.73 18.28
N PRO A 158 6.94 -0.64 18.19
CA PRO A 158 7.26 0.19 19.37
C PRO A 158 6.00 0.79 19.97
#